data_3df15e5e14be7edf300d9a5b0771e7d2
#
_entry.id   3df15e5e14be7edf300d9a5b0771e7d2
#
_cell.length_a   1.000
_cell.length_b   1.000
_cell.length_c   1.000
_cell.angle_alpha   90.00
_cell.angle_beta   90.00
_cell.angle_gamma   90.00
#
_symmetry.space_group_name_H-M   'P 1'
#
loop_
_entity.id
_entity.type
_entity.pdbx_description
1 polymer ?
#
loop_
_entity_poly.entity_id
_entity_poly.type
_entity_poly.pdbx_seq_one_letter_code
_entity_poly.pdbx_strand_id
1 'polypeptide(L)'
;MSKVDLIIQSGSTILYPIVEEGISLSWDRKGSPGKLKFSVVKDSVLSFQEGDAVKLSVDGTDMFYGFVFTKSRSGRAPNVIEVTASDQLRYFKNKDTYVYSNKKASDVIKMIAEDFGLSVGALEDTGYVIASRTEDNATLFDIAQNALDETLRAKTKLYVLYDKVGKLTLQDIESMKLNLLIDADTIG
;
A
#
# COMPACT_ATOMS: atom_id res chain seq x y z
N MET A 1 -18.97 -19.40 -3.17
CA MET A 1 -18.62 -18.03 -3.62
C MET A 1 -18.02 -17.31 -2.45
N SER A 2 -16.84 -16.71 -2.62
CA SER A 2 -16.24 -15.88 -1.59
C SER A 2 -17.08 -14.62 -1.39
N LYS A 3 -17.28 -14.23 -0.12
CA LYS A 3 -17.99 -13.01 0.23
C LYS A 3 -17.04 -11.84 0.16
N VAL A 4 -17.34 -10.88 -0.70
CA VAL A 4 -16.55 -9.65 -0.87
C VAL A 4 -17.34 -8.50 -0.24
N ASP A 5 -16.74 -7.83 0.73
CA ASP A 5 -17.29 -6.65 1.39
C ASP A 5 -16.41 -5.43 1.04
N LEU A 6 -17.00 -4.43 0.37
CA LEU A 6 -16.35 -3.17 0.04
C LEU A 6 -17.09 -2.03 0.74
N ILE A 7 -16.33 -1.21 1.46
CA ILE A 7 -16.85 -0.10 2.26
C ILE A 7 -16.14 1.17 1.83
N ILE A 8 -16.88 2.27 1.67
CA ILE A 8 -16.34 3.62 1.51
C ILE A 8 -16.78 4.44 2.70
N GLN A 9 -15.86 5.11 3.37
CA GLN A 9 -16.16 6.03 4.46
C GLN A 9 -15.98 7.47 4.00
N SER A 10 -17.06 8.23 3.95
CA SER A 10 -17.08 9.65 3.63
C SER A 10 -17.46 10.46 4.88
N GLY A 11 -16.47 11.11 5.48
CA GLY A 11 -16.64 11.75 6.79
C GLY A 11 -17.05 10.74 7.86
N SER A 12 -18.22 10.96 8.48
CA SER A 12 -18.82 10.04 9.46
C SER A 12 -19.75 8.97 8.84
N THR A 13 -20.00 9.03 7.54
CA THR A 13 -20.94 8.15 6.86
C THR A 13 -20.20 6.94 6.28
N ILE A 14 -20.73 5.75 6.56
CA ILE A 14 -20.26 4.49 5.98
C ILE A 14 -21.18 4.12 4.84
N LEU A 15 -20.63 3.93 3.65
CA LEU A 15 -21.32 3.58 2.42
C LEU A 15 -21.01 2.14 2.03
N TYR A 16 -22.04 1.40 1.65
CA TYR A 16 -21.95 0.04 1.11
C TYR A 16 -22.41 0.08 -0.35
N PRO A 17 -21.50 0.41 -1.29
CA PRO A 17 -21.88 0.55 -2.68
C PRO A 17 -22.23 -0.79 -3.31
N ILE A 18 -23.11 -0.77 -4.32
CA ILE A 18 -23.28 -1.91 -5.21
C ILE A 18 -22.09 -1.94 -6.15
N VAL A 19 -21.25 -2.97 -6.01
CA VAL A 19 -20.02 -3.14 -6.77
C VAL A 19 -20.31 -4.03 -7.97
N GLU A 20 -19.82 -3.62 -9.16
CA GLU A 20 -19.83 -4.47 -10.35
C GLU A 20 -18.71 -5.52 -10.27
N GLU A 21 -18.83 -6.56 -11.08
CA GLU A 21 -17.78 -7.57 -11.23
C GLU A 21 -16.44 -6.94 -11.69
N GLY A 22 -15.32 -7.55 -11.31
CA GLY A 22 -14.00 -7.12 -11.76
C GLY A 22 -13.23 -6.24 -10.78
N ILE A 23 -13.41 -6.44 -9.46
CA ILE A 23 -12.51 -5.83 -8.46
C ILE A 23 -11.08 -6.33 -8.72
N SER A 24 -10.15 -5.40 -8.85
CA SER A 24 -8.72 -5.70 -9.04
C SER A 24 -7.90 -5.08 -7.92
N LEU A 25 -7.12 -5.91 -7.23
CA LEU A 25 -6.17 -5.50 -6.21
C LEU A 25 -4.76 -5.86 -6.69
N SER A 26 -3.86 -4.88 -6.70
CA SER A 26 -2.49 -5.05 -7.20
C SER A 26 -1.47 -4.42 -6.28
N TRP A 27 -0.35 -5.12 -6.11
CA TRP A 27 0.83 -4.65 -5.41
C TRP A 27 2.09 -4.90 -6.23
N ASP A 28 2.98 -3.94 -6.23
CA ASP A 28 4.33 -4.11 -6.74
C ASP A 28 5.30 -4.27 -5.56
N ARG A 29 6.31 -5.11 -5.71
CA ARG A 29 7.28 -5.36 -4.64
C ARG A 29 7.99 -4.10 -4.16
N LYS A 30 8.19 -3.11 -5.04
CA LYS A 30 8.85 -1.84 -4.73
C LYS A 30 8.41 -0.71 -5.65
N GLY A 31 8.54 0.53 -5.16
CA GLY A 31 8.38 1.74 -5.95
C GLY A 31 6.94 2.12 -6.30
N SER A 32 5.95 1.37 -5.83
CA SER A 32 4.54 1.63 -6.09
C SER A 32 3.67 1.39 -4.86
N PRO A 33 2.62 2.21 -4.64
CA PRO A 33 1.59 1.88 -3.66
C PRO A 33 0.74 0.72 -4.14
N GLY A 34 0.12 0.02 -3.21
CA GLY A 34 -0.98 -0.90 -3.51
C GLY A 34 -2.15 -0.13 -4.12
N LYS A 35 -2.82 -0.76 -5.07
CA LYS A 35 -3.95 -0.16 -5.81
C LYS A 35 -5.14 -1.10 -5.81
N LEU A 36 -6.28 -0.55 -5.48
CA LEU A 36 -7.58 -1.19 -5.60
C LEU A 36 -8.37 -0.49 -6.69
N LYS A 37 -8.79 -1.23 -7.73
CA LYS A 37 -9.68 -0.74 -8.78
C LYS A 37 -11.00 -1.47 -8.69
N PHE A 38 -12.08 -0.72 -8.77
CA PHE A 38 -13.44 -1.27 -8.73
C PHE A 38 -14.41 -0.31 -9.40
N SER A 39 -15.59 -0.82 -9.76
CA SER A 39 -16.67 -0.03 -10.33
C SER A 39 -17.90 -0.14 -9.44
N VAL A 40 -18.58 0.97 -9.23
CA VAL A 40 -19.80 1.02 -8.41
C VAL A 40 -20.96 1.58 -9.21
N VAL A 41 -22.15 1.03 -8.97
CA VAL A 41 -23.40 1.56 -9.55
C VAL A 41 -23.73 2.88 -8.88
N LYS A 42 -23.97 3.90 -9.69
CA LYS A 42 -24.40 5.21 -9.21
C LYS A 42 -25.77 5.12 -8.56
N ASP A 43 -25.85 5.55 -7.32
CA ASP A 43 -27.10 5.72 -6.58
C ASP A 43 -27.22 7.19 -6.11
N SER A 44 -28.45 7.63 -5.87
CA SER A 44 -28.75 8.97 -5.36
C SER A 44 -28.18 9.22 -3.96
N VAL A 45 -28.03 8.15 -3.16
CA VAL A 45 -27.46 8.21 -1.80
C VAL A 45 -25.96 7.97 -1.76
N LEU A 46 -25.35 7.51 -2.85
CA LEU A 46 -23.92 7.22 -2.93
C LEU A 46 -23.13 8.51 -3.21
N SER A 47 -22.70 9.18 -2.17
CA SER A 47 -21.88 10.39 -2.26
C SER A 47 -20.55 10.18 -1.57
N PHE A 48 -19.46 10.21 -2.34
CA PHE A 48 -18.08 10.12 -1.88
C PHE A 48 -17.15 10.91 -2.81
N GLN A 49 -15.95 11.21 -2.34
CA GLN A 49 -14.97 12.03 -3.07
C GLN A 49 -13.54 11.46 -2.99
N GLU A 50 -12.63 12.04 -3.74
CA GLU A 50 -11.21 11.74 -3.60
C GLU A 50 -10.76 12.08 -2.17
N GLY A 51 -9.95 11.18 -1.57
CA GLY A 51 -9.53 11.25 -0.17
C GLY A 51 -10.39 10.47 0.80
N ASP A 52 -11.59 10.06 0.43
CA ASP A 52 -12.43 9.20 1.28
C ASP A 52 -11.81 7.80 1.44
N ALA A 53 -11.92 7.24 2.64
CA ALA A 53 -11.32 5.95 2.93
C ALA A 53 -12.09 4.80 2.27
N VAL A 54 -11.34 3.81 1.80
CA VAL A 54 -11.86 2.57 1.20
C VAL A 54 -11.28 1.36 1.89
N LYS A 55 -12.12 0.42 2.23
CA LYS A 55 -11.75 -0.87 2.80
C LYS A 55 -12.33 -2.01 1.97
N LEU A 56 -11.51 -3.01 1.67
CA LEU A 56 -11.90 -4.25 1.04
C LEU A 56 -11.63 -5.42 1.99
N SER A 57 -12.63 -6.27 2.19
CA SER A 57 -12.50 -7.52 2.92
C SER A 57 -13.02 -8.67 2.06
N VAL A 58 -12.40 -9.85 2.18
CA VAL A 58 -12.79 -11.09 1.50
C VAL A 58 -12.94 -12.17 2.56
N ASP A 59 -14.12 -12.79 2.62
CA ASP A 59 -14.47 -13.82 3.62
C ASP A 59 -14.14 -13.39 5.06
N GLY A 60 -14.40 -12.09 5.36
CA GLY A 60 -14.14 -11.50 6.67
C GLY A 60 -12.68 -11.13 6.95
N THR A 61 -11.76 -11.40 6.01
CA THR A 61 -10.36 -11.00 6.12
C THR A 61 -10.13 -9.67 5.41
N ASP A 62 -9.58 -8.69 6.13
CA ASP A 62 -9.25 -7.40 5.56
C ASP A 62 -8.07 -7.54 4.58
N MET A 63 -8.29 -7.15 3.33
CA MET A 63 -7.30 -7.27 2.25
C MET A 63 -6.67 -5.94 1.86
N PHE A 64 -7.42 -4.84 2.00
CA PHE A 64 -6.96 -3.52 1.59
C PHE A 64 -7.60 -2.43 2.44
N TYR A 65 -6.81 -1.43 2.77
CA TYR A 65 -7.27 -0.16 3.29
C TYR A 65 -6.48 0.96 2.59
N GLY A 66 -7.19 1.96 2.11
CA GLY A 66 -6.57 3.09 1.43
C GLY A 66 -7.59 4.19 1.19
N PHE A 67 -7.30 5.06 0.23
CA PHE A 67 -8.12 6.25 -0.03
C PHE A 67 -8.45 6.35 -1.51
N VAL A 68 -9.64 6.82 -1.82
CA VAL A 68 -10.06 7.13 -3.19
C VAL A 68 -9.05 8.10 -3.79
N PHE A 69 -8.44 7.71 -4.89
CA PHE A 69 -7.45 8.52 -5.60
C PHE A 69 -8.03 9.17 -6.85
N THR A 70 -8.78 8.40 -7.62
CA THR A 70 -9.51 8.92 -8.78
C THR A 70 -10.89 8.30 -8.84
N LYS A 71 -11.84 9.08 -9.31
CA LYS A 71 -13.14 8.58 -9.72
C LYS A 71 -13.52 9.18 -11.07
N SER A 72 -14.00 8.32 -11.95
CA SER A 72 -14.37 8.70 -13.31
C SER A 72 -15.69 8.06 -13.73
N ARG A 73 -16.30 8.61 -14.76
CA ARG A 73 -17.49 8.06 -15.40
C ARG A 73 -17.22 7.89 -16.88
N SER A 74 -17.54 6.73 -17.41
CA SER A 74 -17.51 6.52 -18.83
C SER A 74 -18.79 7.06 -19.47
N GLY A 75 -18.66 7.75 -20.61
CA GLY A 75 -19.82 8.17 -21.40
C GLY A 75 -20.65 6.99 -21.94
N ARG A 76 -20.05 5.79 -22.02
CA ARG A 76 -20.72 4.55 -22.45
C ARG A 76 -21.52 3.87 -21.33
N ALA A 77 -21.17 4.16 -20.06
CA ALA A 77 -21.83 3.62 -18.87
C ALA A 77 -22.07 4.74 -17.84
N PRO A 78 -23.01 5.67 -18.10
CA PRO A 78 -23.18 6.87 -17.27
C PRO A 78 -23.64 6.57 -15.83
N ASN A 79 -24.17 5.36 -15.61
CA ASN A 79 -24.61 4.89 -14.30
C ASN A 79 -23.53 4.14 -13.51
N VAL A 80 -22.31 4.07 -14.05
CA VAL A 80 -21.18 3.40 -13.39
C VAL A 80 -20.12 4.43 -13.06
N ILE A 81 -19.56 4.33 -11.87
CA ILE A 81 -18.44 5.13 -11.40
C ILE A 81 -17.24 4.18 -11.26
N GLU A 82 -16.22 4.41 -12.06
CA GLU A 82 -14.94 3.72 -11.95
C GLU A 82 -14.10 4.41 -10.88
N VAL A 83 -13.55 3.62 -9.95
CA VAL A 83 -12.77 4.11 -8.80
C VAL A 83 -11.42 3.45 -8.77
N THR A 84 -10.38 4.25 -8.55
CA THR A 84 -9.06 3.75 -8.15
C THR A 84 -8.76 4.29 -6.76
N ALA A 85 -8.51 3.39 -5.81
CA ALA A 85 -8.01 3.72 -4.50
C ALA A 85 -6.53 3.31 -4.39
N SER A 86 -5.77 4.04 -3.59
CA SER A 86 -4.36 3.74 -3.28
C SER A 86 -4.18 3.69 -1.77
N ASP A 87 -3.29 2.80 -1.32
CA ASP A 87 -2.85 2.79 0.08
C ASP A 87 -1.96 4.01 0.42
N GLN A 88 -1.54 4.12 1.68
CA GLN A 88 -0.75 5.27 2.14
C GLN A 88 0.66 5.31 1.54
N LEU A 89 1.19 4.23 0.96
CA LEU A 89 2.47 4.28 0.25
C LEU A 89 2.46 5.21 -0.97
N ARG A 90 1.29 5.69 -1.40
CA ARG A 90 1.24 6.75 -2.43
C ARG A 90 2.01 8.01 -2.03
N TYR A 91 2.08 8.32 -0.74
CA TYR A 91 2.86 9.46 -0.25
C TYR A 91 4.35 9.28 -0.47
N PHE A 92 4.84 8.04 -0.58
CA PHE A 92 6.23 7.73 -0.90
C PHE A 92 6.64 8.14 -2.34
N LYS A 93 5.69 8.57 -3.17
CA LYS A 93 5.99 9.19 -4.47
C LYS A 93 6.39 10.67 -4.36
N ASN A 94 6.13 11.30 -3.22
CA ASN A 94 6.60 12.66 -2.98
C ASN A 94 8.14 12.68 -2.94
N LYS A 95 8.69 13.82 -3.32
CA LYS A 95 10.13 14.07 -3.26
C LYS A 95 10.45 14.91 -2.05
N ASP A 96 11.59 14.63 -1.42
CA ASP A 96 12.11 15.42 -0.32
C ASP A 96 13.64 15.28 -0.23
N THR A 97 14.25 16.05 0.66
CA THR A 97 15.67 16.00 0.96
C THR A 97 15.88 15.53 2.40
N TYR A 98 16.56 14.41 2.56
CA TYR A 98 16.87 13.82 3.86
C TYR A 98 18.37 13.73 4.07
N VAL A 99 18.82 14.19 5.26
CA VAL A 99 20.18 13.99 5.75
C VAL A 99 20.09 13.20 7.05
N TYR A 100 20.73 12.06 7.09
CA TYR A 100 20.70 11.21 8.27
C TYR A 100 22.06 10.54 8.52
N SER A 101 22.32 10.22 9.79
CA SER A 101 23.52 9.52 10.21
C SER A 101 23.19 8.54 11.33
N ASN A 102 23.96 7.44 11.39
CA ASN A 102 23.82 6.40 12.41
C ASN A 102 22.38 5.84 12.51
N LYS A 103 21.71 5.65 11.36
CA LYS A 103 20.35 5.14 11.28
C LYS A 103 20.32 3.80 10.54
N LYS A 104 19.44 2.91 10.99
CA LYS A 104 19.08 1.70 10.24
C LYS A 104 18.06 2.04 9.15
N ALA A 105 17.89 1.19 8.14
CA ALA A 105 16.86 1.40 7.12
C ALA A 105 15.45 1.43 7.74
N SER A 106 15.18 0.60 8.73
CA SER A 106 13.93 0.65 9.51
C SER A 106 13.70 2.00 10.21
N ASP A 107 14.76 2.64 10.73
CA ASP A 107 14.68 3.96 11.37
C ASP A 107 14.41 5.06 10.33
N VAL A 108 15.02 4.97 9.15
CA VAL A 108 14.78 5.91 8.03
C VAL A 108 13.33 5.84 7.57
N ILE A 109 12.79 4.64 7.38
CA ILE A 109 11.39 4.44 7.00
C ILE A 109 10.45 4.98 8.08
N LYS A 110 10.77 4.73 9.35
CA LYS A 110 9.99 5.27 10.48
C LYS A 110 10.00 6.80 10.50
N MET A 111 11.17 7.43 10.31
CA MET A 111 11.32 8.88 10.23
C MET A 111 10.45 9.47 9.11
N ILE A 112 10.51 8.90 7.92
CA ILE A 112 9.64 9.31 6.79
C ILE A 112 8.17 9.19 7.16
N ALA A 113 7.78 8.08 7.79
CA ALA A 113 6.38 7.87 8.18
C ALA A 113 5.90 8.90 9.22
N GLU A 114 6.74 9.25 10.19
CA GLU A 114 6.46 10.28 11.19
C GLU A 114 6.30 11.66 10.56
N ASP A 115 7.19 12.06 9.65
CA ASP A 115 7.15 13.35 8.96
C ASP A 115 5.88 13.53 8.11
N PHE A 116 5.39 12.45 7.52
CA PHE A 116 4.19 12.47 6.69
C PHE A 116 2.91 12.03 7.44
N GLY A 117 2.99 11.81 8.76
CA GLY A 117 1.85 11.42 9.58
C GLY A 117 1.22 10.08 9.18
N LEU A 118 2.04 9.15 8.67
CA LEU A 118 1.57 7.85 8.20
C LEU A 118 1.44 6.84 9.34
N SER A 119 0.45 5.96 9.24
CA SER A 119 0.23 4.91 10.24
C SER A 119 1.30 3.82 10.10
N VAL A 120 2.03 3.58 11.18
CA VAL A 120 3.10 2.57 11.23
C VAL A 120 2.58 1.29 11.89
N GLY A 121 2.86 0.16 11.26
CA GLY A 121 2.66 -1.18 11.77
C GLY A 121 3.96 -1.79 12.30
N ALA A 122 4.24 -3.02 11.92
CA ALA A 122 5.48 -3.71 12.28
C ALA A 122 6.62 -3.30 11.33
N LEU A 123 7.61 -2.60 11.84
CA LEU A 123 8.87 -2.34 11.12
C LEU A 123 9.94 -3.25 11.71
N GLU A 124 10.29 -4.31 10.99
CA GLU A 124 11.33 -5.25 11.41
C GLU A 124 12.70 -4.54 11.43
N ASP A 125 13.47 -4.78 12.49
CA ASP A 125 14.82 -4.20 12.64
C ASP A 125 15.75 -4.73 11.55
N THR A 126 16.26 -3.84 10.71
CA THR A 126 17.16 -4.21 9.61
C THR A 126 18.59 -4.48 10.04
N GLY A 127 18.96 -4.17 11.28
CA GLY A 127 20.22 -4.58 11.94
C GLY A 127 21.50 -3.95 11.41
N TYR A 128 21.48 -3.26 10.27
CA TYR A 128 22.65 -2.56 9.70
C TYR A 128 22.54 -1.05 9.94
N VAL A 129 23.58 -0.45 10.49
CA VAL A 129 23.64 0.99 10.77
C VAL A 129 24.38 1.69 9.63
N ILE A 130 23.66 2.55 8.92
CA ILE A 130 24.18 3.43 7.87
C ILE A 130 24.92 4.60 8.54
N ALA A 131 26.19 4.78 8.23
CA ALA A 131 27.04 5.79 8.89
C ALA A 131 26.53 7.21 8.65
N SER A 132 26.37 7.60 7.40
CA SER A 132 25.72 8.87 7.01
C SER A 132 25.27 8.81 5.56
N ARG A 133 24.22 9.57 5.26
CA ARG A 133 23.69 9.70 3.92
C ARG A 133 22.99 11.02 3.70
N THR A 134 23.11 11.54 2.48
CA THR A 134 22.36 12.69 1.99
C THR A 134 21.55 12.23 0.77
N GLU A 135 20.25 12.36 0.85
CA GLU A 135 19.32 12.12 -0.24
C GLU A 135 18.73 13.47 -0.65
N ASP A 136 19.05 13.94 -1.84
CA ASP A 136 18.63 15.25 -2.31
C ASP A 136 17.55 15.12 -3.38
N ASN A 137 16.40 15.77 -3.15
CA ASN A 137 15.25 15.80 -4.08
C ASN A 137 14.88 14.40 -4.63
N ALA A 138 15.03 13.37 -3.81
CA ALA A 138 14.74 11.98 -4.15
C ALA A 138 13.29 11.62 -3.75
N THR A 139 12.68 10.65 -4.43
CA THR A 139 11.38 10.15 -3.95
C THR A 139 11.56 9.42 -2.63
N LEU A 140 10.54 9.48 -1.76
CA LEU A 140 10.60 8.76 -0.48
C LEU A 140 10.76 7.25 -0.69
N PHE A 141 10.24 6.71 -1.82
CA PHE A 141 10.51 5.33 -2.24
C PHE A 141 12.01 5.10 -2.49
N ASP A 142 12.66 6.01 -3.22
CA ASP A 142 14.10 5.88 -3.50
C ASP A 142 14.92 5.99 -2.21
N ILE A 143 14.58 6.92 -1.33
CA ILE A 143 15.25 7.08 -0.02
C ILE A 143 15.15 5.81 0.80
N ALA A 144 13.94 5.26 0.94
CA ALA A 144 13.72 4.00 1.65
C ALA A 144 14.46 2.83 0.98
N GLN A 145 14.37 2.73 -0.37
CA GLN A 145 15.02 1.66 -1.13
C GLN A 145 16.55 1.73 -1.04
N ASN A 146 17.13 2.94 -1.13
CA ASN A 146 18.57 3.14 -0.99
C ASN A 146 19.08 2.63 0.36
N ALA A 147 18.37 2.93 1.45
CA ALA A 147 18.71 2.45 2.79
C ALA A 147 18.60 0.91 2.90
N LEU A 148 17.57 0.32 2.27
CA LEU A 148 17.38 -1.13 2.22
C LEU A 148 18.45 -1.81 1.35
N ASP A 149 18.85 -1.21 0.24
CA ASP A 149 19.90 -1.73 -0.64
C ASP A 149 21.28 -1.73 0.05
N GLU A 150 21.58 -0.74 0.89
CA GLU A 150 22.79 -0.78 1.74
C GLU A 150 22.73 -1.93 2.76
N THR A 151 21.57 -2.11 3.38
CA THR A 151 21.36 -3.25 4.28
C THR A 151 21.54 -4.58 3.57
N LEU A 152 20.99 -4.72 2.36
CA LEU A 152 21.13 -5.93 1.54
C LEU A 152 22.61 -6.24 1.24
N ARG A 153 23.39 -5.22 0.85
CA ARG A 153 24.83 -5.39 0.58
C ARG A 153 25.61 -5.79 1.83
N ALA A 154 25.25 -5.24 2.99
CA ALA A 154 25.98 -5.46 4.24
C ALA A 154 25.58 -6.77 4.96
N LYS A 155 24.31 -7.18 4.87
CA LYS A 155 23.73 -8.28 5.65
C LYS A 155 23.22 -9.44 4.79
N THR A 156 23.17 -9.29 3.48
CA THR A 156 22.56 -10.27 2.55
C THR A 156 21.09 -10.59 2.90
N LYS A 157 20.39 -9.61 3.49
CA LYS A 157 18.98 -9.69 3.86
C LYS A 157 18.12 -8.76 3.01
N LEU A 158 17.05 -9.29 2.46
CA LEU A 158 16.12 -8.56 1.62
C LEU A 158 14.83 -8.28 2.41
N TYR A 159 14.49 -7.00 2.53
CA TYR A 159 13.27 -6.55 3.18
C TYR A 159 12.28 -6.01 2.15
N VAL A 160 10.99 -6.16 2.45
CA VAL A 160 9.89 -5.62 1.66
C VAL A 160 9.12 -4.61 2.50
N LEU A 161 8.98 -3.39 1.95
CA LEU A 161 8.11 -2.35 2.50
C LEU A 161 6.76 -2.43 1.79
N TYR A 162 5.70 -2.60 2.54
CA TYR A 162 4.33 -2.68 2.03
C TYR A 162 3.33 -2.09 3.03
N ASP A 163 2.12 -1.82 2.56
CA ASP A 163 1.01 -1.46 3.43
C ASP A 163 0.20 -2.70 3.79
N LYS A 164 0.10 -2.96 5.08
CA LYS A 164 -0.76 -4.03 5.63
C LYS A 164 -2.02 -3.42 6.20
N VAL A 165 -3.05 -3.30 5.36
CA VAL A 165 -4.38 -2.80 5.75
C VAL A 165 -4.29 -1.45 6.48
N GLY A 166 -3.65 -0.46 5.83
CA GLY A 166 -3.50 0.90 6.35
C GLY A 166 -2.35 1.09 7.34
N LYS A 167 -1.40 0.14 7.41
CA LYS A 167 -0.23 0.25 8.28
C LYS A 167 1.06 -0.08 7.52
N LEU A 168 2.00 0.86 7.49
CA LEU A 168 3.33 0.60 6.92
C LEU A 168 4.00 -0.56 7.64
N THR A 169 4.40 -1.55 6.87
CA THR A 169 5.01 -2.79 7.38
C THR A 169 6.31 -3.04 6.63
N LEU A 170 7.38 -3.31 7.36
CA LEU A 170 8.66 -3.74 6.82
C LEU A 170 8.96 -5.13 7.32
N GLN A 171 9.24 -6.07 6.42
CA GLN A 171 9.42 -7.47 6.77
C GLN A 171 10.54 -8.11 5.95
N ASP A 172 11.33 -9.00 6.58
CA ASP A 172 12.30 -9.85 5.88
C ASP A 172 11.55 -10.82 4.97
N ILE A 173 11.94 -10.89 3.69
CA ILE A 173 11.29 -11.75 2.70
C ILE A 173 11.34 -13.23 3.08
N GLU A 174 12.35 -13.66 3.82
CA GLU A 174 12.47 -15.04 4.28
C GLU A 174 11.34 -15.43 5.24
N SER A 175 10.90 -14.46 6.08
CA SER A 175 9.77 -14.68 7.00
C SER A 175 8.40 -14.67 6.29
N MET A 176 8.35 -14.25 5.03
CA MET A 176 7.13 -14.24 4.19
C MET A 176 6.93 -15.53 3.40
N LYS A 177 7.88 -16.48 3.47
CA LYS A 177 7.77 -17.76 2.77
C LYS A 177 6.54 -18.55 3.21
N LEU A 178 5.74 -18.96 2.27
CA LEU A 178 4.65 -19.90 2.50
C LEU A 178 5.20 -21.32 2.46
N ASN A 179 4.70 -22.17 3.36
CA ASN A 179 4.99 -23.61 3.31
C ASN A 179 4.10 -24.29 2.25
N LEU A 180 4.26 -23.87 1.01
CA LEU A 180 3.52 -24.36 -0.15
C LEU A 180 4.51 -24.90 -1.18
N LEU A 181 4.38 -26.16 -1.53
CA LEU A 181 5.09 -26.77 -2.64
C LEU A 181 4.20 -26.67 -3.89
N ILE A 182 4.71 -26.00 -4.91
CA ILE A 182 4.10 -25.95 -6.24
C ILE A 182 4.94 -26.84 -7.16
N ASP A 183 4.41 -27.93 -7.64
CA ASP A 183 5.04 -28.81 -8.61
C ASP A 183 4.21 -28.89 -9.91
N ALA A 184 4.74 -29.56 -10.93
CA ALA A 184 4.09 -29.68 -12.22
C ALA A 184 2.74 -30.43 -12.16
N ASP A 185 2.53 -31.28 -11.17
CA ASP A 185 1.34 -32.08 -11.00
C ASP A 185 0.22 -31.33 -10.27
N THR A 186 0.56 -30.23 -9.57
CA THR A 186 -0.40 -29.38 -8.84
C THR A 186 -0.93 -28.21 -9.65
N ILE A 187 -0.37 -27.97 -10.86
CA ILE A 187 -0.81 -26.93 -11.80
C ILE A 187 -1.74 -27.61 -12.80
N GLY A 188 -3.00 -27.74 -12.46
CA GLY A 188 -4.07 -28.24 -13.32
C GLY A 188 -4.98 -27.14 -13.80
#